data_8648725db15f5ad8cab6c7e30a9d56c0
#
_entry.id   8648725db15f5ad8cab6c7e30a9d56c0
#
_cell.length_a   1.000
_cell.length_b   1.000
_cell.length_c   1.000
_cell.angle_alpha   90.00
_cell.angle_beta   90.00
_cell.angle_gamma   90.00
#
_symmetry.space_group_name_H-M   'P 1'
#
loop_
_entity.id
_entity.type
_entity.pdbx_description
1 polymer ?
#
loop_
_entity_poly.entity_id
_entity_poly.type
_entity_poly.pdbx_seq_one_letter_code
_entity_poly.pdbx_strand_id
1 'polypeptide(L)'
;MRITQWLIATACTAVLGLGIAAAQTPNIPKRQGAQKARIAQGVRTGALTQREARHLAKKQRRIHRSIVRDRRDGAGFTARERARAQRRLNQQSRSIHRQKHDRQVR
;
A
#
# COMPACT_ATOMS: atom_id res chain seq x y z
N MET A 1 -43.35 -48.70 3.95
CA MET A 1 -42.91 -47.33 3.71
C MET A 1 -41.43 -47.20 3.99
N ARG A 2 -40.69 -47.03 2.97
CA ARG A 2 -39.23 -46.91 3.14
C ARG A 2 -38.86 -45.45 2.91
N ILE A 3 -38.44 -44.83 3.95
CA ILE A 3 -37.86 -43.49 3.88
C ILE A 3 -36.43 -43.67 3.50
N THR A 4 -36.13 -43.48 2.25
CA THR A 4 -34.74 -43.42 1.78
C THR A 4 -34.20 -42.07 2.23
N GLN A 5 -33.40 -42.14 3.28
CA GLN A 5 -32.63 -40.97 3.69
C GLN A 5 -31.51 -40.78 2.68
N TRP A 6 -31.68 -39.78 1.89
CA TRP A 6 -30.59 -39.27 1.08
C TRP A 6 -29.67 -38.47 1.98
N LEU A 7 -28.61 -39.09 2.39
CA LEU A 7 -27.49 -38.37 2.98
C LEU A 7 -26.86 -37.56 1.85
N ILE A 8 -27.24 -36.33 1.75
CA ILE A 8 -26.52 -35.34 0.97
C ILE A 8 -25.26 -35.05 1.77
N ALA A 9 -24.21 -35.77 1.44
CA ALA A 9 -22.88 -35.38 1.86
C ALA A 9 -22.57 -34.09 1.13
N THR A 10 -22.83 -32.99 1.80
CA THR A 10 -22.33 -31.70 1.38
C THR A 10 -20.83 -31.74 1.56
N ALA A 11 -20.13 -32.10 0.53
CA ALA A 11 -18.71 -31.89 0.46
C ALA A 11 -18.49 -30.37 0.43
N CYS A 12 -18.30 -29.79 1.58
CA CYS A 12 -17.72 -28.45 1.66
C CYS A 12 -16.29 -28.56 1.14
N THR A 13 -16.15 -28.43 -0.15
CA THR A 13 -14.87 -28.12 -0.76
C THR A 13 -14.51 -26.73 -0.23
N ALA A 14 -13.77 -26.69 0.83
CA ALA A 14 -13.05 -25.48 1.22
C ALA A 14 -12.03 -25.23 0.11
N VAL A 15 -12.44 -24.50 -0.90
CA VAL A 15 -11.52 -23.87 -1.84
C VAL A 15 -10.87 -22.75 -1.03
N LEU A 16 -9.90 -23.13 -0.23
CA LEU A 16 -8.98 -22.19 0.36
C LEU A 16 -8.23 -21.54 -0.80
N GLY A 17 -8.69 -20.35 -1.13
CA GLY A 17 -8.17 -19.60 -2.23
C GLY A 17 -6.69 -19.28 -2.07
N LEU A 18 -5.86 -20.08 -2.70
CA LEU A 18 -4.47 -19.74 -2.97
C LEU A 18 -4.34 -18.51 -3.88
N GLY A 19 -5.44 -18.01 -4.42
CA GLY A 19 -5.47 -16.80 -5.25
C GLY A 19 -5.38 -15.49 -4.48
N ILE A 20 -5.61 -15.51 -3.17
CA ILE A 20 -5.67 -14.28 -2.38
C ILE A 20 -4.28 -13.65 -2.19
N ALA A 21 -3.22 -14.44 -2.15
CA ALA A 21 -1.87 -13.94 -2.01
C ALA A 21 -1.40 -13.13 -3.24
N ALA A 22 -1.82 -13.50 -4.44
CA ALA A 22 -1.51 -12.77 -5.67
C ALA A 22 -2.28 -11.44 -5.78
N ALA A 23 -3.51 -11.37 -5.23
CA ALA A 23 -4.34 -10.16 -5.22
C ALA A 23 -3.82 -9.10 -4.22
N GLN A 24 -2.92 -9.50 -3.30
CA GLN A 24 -2.37 -8.61 -2.28
C GLN A 24 -1.02 -8.00 -2.66
N THR A 25 -0.54 -8.21 -3.88
CA THR A 25 0.68 -7.55 -4.36
C THR A 25 0.42 -6.04 -4.38
N PRO A 26 1.12 -5.25 -3.55
CA PRO A 26 0.81 -3.83 -3.44
C PRO A 26 1.09 -3.12 -4.77
N ASN A 27 0.08 -2.46 -5.29
CA ASN A 27 0.20 -1.66 -6.50
C ASN A 27 0.93 -0.36 -6.16
N ILE A 28 2.12 -0.17 -6.72
CA ILE A 28 2.98 0.98 -6.43
C ILE A 28 2.32 2.31 -6.78
N PRO A 29 1.75 2.53 -7.99
CA PRO A 29 1.06 3.78 -8.28
C PRO A 29 -0.11 4.07 -7.35
N LYS A 30 -0.89 3.05 -7.01
CA LYS A 30 -2.02 3.17 -6.09
C LYS A 30 -1.54 3.58 -4.69
N ARG A 31 -0.45 2.99 -4.21
CA ARG A 31 0.16 3.37 -2.92
C ARG A 31 0.64 4.81 -2.92
N GLN A 32 1.29 5.25 -3.99
CA GLN A 32 1.73 6.64 -4.13
C GLN A 32 0.54 7.61 -4.09
N GLY A 33 -0.54 7.29 -4.79
CA GLY A 33 -1.77 8.08 -4.79
C GLY A 33 -2.40 8.16 -3.39
N ALA A 34 -2.47 7.05 -2.67
CA ALA A 34 -2.97 6.98 -1.31
C ALA A 34 -2.11 7.83 -0.35
N GLN A 35 -0.80 7.79 -0.49
CA GLN A 35 0.12 8.60 0.33
C GLN A 35 -0.06 10.10 0.08
N LYS A 36 -0.18 10.51 -1.18
CA LYS A 36 -0.48 11.91 -1.53
C LYS A 36 -1.80 12.38 -0.92
N ALA A 37 -2.83 11.55 -1.00
CA ALA A 37 -4.15 11.84 -0.43
C ALA A 37 -4.07 12.00 1.09
N ARG A 38 -3.30 11.15 1.78
CA ARG A 38 -3.10 11.23 3.23
C ARG A 38 -2.35 12.50 3.65
N ILE A 39 -1.36 12.92 2.88
CA ILE A 39 -0.65 14.18 3.14
C ILE A 39 -1.62 15.36 2.97
N ALA A 40 -2.40 15.39 1.88
CA ALA A 40 -3.38 16.43 1.64
C ALA A 40 -4.46 16.49 2.74
N GLN A 41 -4.94 15.33 3.18
CA GLN A 41 -5.86 15.21 4.30
C GLN A 41 -5.25 15.77 5.59
N GLY A 42 -3.99 15.46 5.86
CA GLY A 42 -3.28 15.95 7.03
C GLY A 42 -3.20 17.48 7.06
N VAL A 43 -3.01 18.10 5.92
CA VAL A 43 -3.03 19.58 5.80
C VAL A 43 -4.43 20.12 6.09
N ARG A 44 -5.46 19.55 5.46
CA ARG A 44 -6.85 20.02 5.63
C ARG A 44 -7.35 19.88 7.06
N THR A 45 -6.96 18.82 7.75
CA THR A 45 -7.40 18.58 9.14
C THR A 45 -6.52 19.26 10.19
N GLY A 46 -5.44 19.91 9.77
CA GLY A 46 -4.48 20.52 10.68
C GLY A 46 -3.55 19.51 11.38
N ALA A 47 -3.62 18.22 11.02
CA ALA A 47 -2.73 17.19 11.55
C ALA A 47 -1.27 17.36 11.09
N LEU A 48 -1.07 18.04 9.94
CA LEU A 48 0.25 18.39 9.40
C LEU A 48 0.36 19.89 9.24
N THR A 49 1.52 20.44 9.63
CA THR A 49 1.86 21.82 9.24
C THR A 49 2.20 21.87 7.77
N GLN A 50 2.16 23.07 7.18
CA GLN A 50 2.61 23.23 5.80
C GLN A 50 4.07 22.83 5.60
N ARG A 51 4.92 23.08 6.61
CA ARG A 51 6.33 22.69 6.58
C ARG A 51 6.49 21.18 6.54
N GLU A 52 5.77 20.47 7.41
CA GLU A 52 5.78 18.99 7.46
C GLU A 52 5.24 18.42 6.14
N ALA A 53 4.15 18.97 5.63
CA ALA A 53 3.56 18.55 4.36
C ALA A 53 4.51 18.74 3.18
N ARG A 54 5.20 19.88 3.10
CA ARG A 54 6.23 20.13 2.07
C ARG A 54 7.38 19.13 2.16
N HIS A 55 7.82 18.83 3.36
CA HIS A 55 8.89 17.83 3.59
C HIS A 55 8.47 16.44 3.11
N LEU A 56 7.27 16.01 3.48
CA LEU A 56 6.71 14.73 3.04
C LEU A 56 6.49 14.69 1.51
N ALA A 57 5.99 15.78 0.93
CA ALA A 57 5.80 15.89 -0.51
C ALA A 57 7.12 15.82 -1.28
N LYS A 58 8.18 16.41 -0.73
CA LYS A 58 9.53 16.33 -1.31
C LYS A 58 10.05 14.90 -1.31
N LYS A 59 9.87 14.18 -0.20
CA LYS A 59 10.22 12.75 -0.12
C LYS A 59 9.40 11.94 -1.12
N GLN A 60 8.11 12.22 -1.24
CA GLN A 60 7.22 11.55 -2.19
C GLN A 60 7.72 11.72 -3.63
N ARG A 61 8.12 12.92 -4.02
CA ARG A 61 8.68 13.18 -5.35
C ARG A 61 9.99 12.44 -5.60
N ARG A 62 10.85 12.33 -4.57
CA ARG A 62 12.11 11.57 -4.69
C ARG A 62 11.84 10.08 -4.93
N ILE A 63 10.90 9.51 -4.19
CA ILE A 63 10.49 8.11 -4.36
C ILE A 63 9.94 7.91 -5.77
N HIS A 64 9.05 8.77 -6.20
CA HIS A 64 8.46 8.70 -7.54
C HIS A 64 9.53 8.76 -8.64
N ARG A 65 10.45 9.70 -8.56
CA ARG A 65 11.54 9.83 -9.52
C ARG A 65 12.43 8.60 -9.56
N SER A 66 12.73 7.99 -8.42
CA SER A 66 13.53 6.78 -8.38
C SER A 66 12.81 5.59 -9.04
N ILE A 67 11.51 5.48 -8.84
CA ILE A 67 10.69 4.44 -9.47
C ILE A 67 10.63 4.63 -10.98
N VAL A 68 10.41 5.85 -11.44
CA VAL A 68 10.39 6.17 -12.88
C VAL A 68 11.73 5.84 -13.53
N ARG A 69 12.83 6.21 -12.88
CA ARG A 69 14.18 5.91 -13.37
C ARG A 69 14.41 4.40 -13.44
N ASP A 70 14.06 3.65 -12.42
CA ASP A 70 14.22 2.20 -12.38
C ASP A 70 13.41 1.51 -13.48
N ARG A 71 12.23 2.05 -13.81
CA ARG A 71 11.40 1.52 -14.91
C ARG A 71 11.97 1.80 -16.30
N ARG A 72 12.77 2.83 -16.44
CA ARG A 72 13.40 3.23 -17.72
C ARG A 72 14.74 2.56 -17.98
N ASP A 73 15.34 1.98 -16.95
CA ASP A 73 16.60 1.23 -17.11
C ASP A 73 16.36 0.02 -18.01
N GLY A 74 17.37 -0.33 -18.82
CA GLY A 74 17.25 -1.25 -19.95
C GLY A 74 16.72 -2.66 -19.63
N ALA A 75 16.76 -3.10 -18.36
CA ALA A 75 16.23 -4.38 -17.93
C ALA A 75 14.76 -4.33 -17.49
N GLY A 76 14.10 -3.16 -17.58
CA GLY A 76 12.76 -2.94 -17.06
C GLY A 76 12.72 -2.90 -15.53
N PHE A 77 11.53 -3.00 -14.99
CA PHE A 77 11.31 -2.90 -13.53
C PHE A 77 11.49 -4.27 -12.87
N THR A 78 12.67 -4.53 -12.35
CA THR A 78 13.06 -5.83 -11.78
C THR A 78 12.39 -6.09 -10.43
N ALA A 79 12.38 -7.37 -9.99
CA ALA A 79 11.87 -7.75 -8.68
C ALA A 79 12.63 -7.05 -7.54
N ARG A 80 13.95 -6.88 -7.69
CA ARG A 80 14.79 -6.15 -6.72
C ARG A 80 14.39 -4.68 -6.63
N GLU A 81 14.15 -4.05 -7.76
CA GLU A 81 13.71 -2.65 -7.83
C GLU A 81 12.32 -2.45 -7.25
N ARG A 82 11.40 -3.39 -7.52
CA ARG A 82 10.08 -3.38 -6.89
C ARG A 82 10.16 -3.50 -5.37
N ALA A 83 10.99 -4.42 -4.87
CA ALA A 83 11.21 -4.58 -3.43
C ALA A 83 11.80 -3.31 -2.80
N ARG A 84 12.73 -2.65 -3.49
CA ARG A 84 13.31 -1.37 -3.06
C ARG A 84 12.26 -0.27 -3.00
N ALA A 85 11.42 -0.17 -4.04
CA ALA A 85 10.32 0.79 -4.08
C ALA A 85 9.34 0.56 -2.93
N GLN A 86 8.96 -0.69 -2.68
CA GLN A 86 8.06 -1.02 -1.57
C GLN A 86 8.65 -0.66 -0.21
N ARG A 87 9.94 -0.88 0.01
CA ARG A 87 10.61 -0.46 1.25
C ARG A 87 10.55 1.06 1.45
N ARG A 88 10.82 1.83 0.39
CA ARG A 88 10.75 3.30 0.43
C ARG A 88 9.34 3.79 0.71
N LEU A 89 8.34 3.18 0.07
CA LEU A 89 6.94 3.49 0.32
C LEU A 89 6.52 3.14 1.74
N ASN A 90 7.01 2.04 2.29
CA ASN A 90 6.77 1.65 3.68
C ASN A 90 7.36 2.68 4.65
N GLN A 91 8.59 3.14 4.41
CA GLN A 91 9.22 4.19 5.20
C GLN A 91 8.45 5.50 5.12
N GLN A 92 7.98 5.86 3.94
CA GLN A 92 7.18 7.07 3.73
C GLN A 92 5.84 6.97 4.46
N SER A 93 5.15 5.84 4.41
CA SER A 93 3.91 5.62 5.15
C SER A 93 4.11 5.79 6.65
N ARG A 94 5.20 5.27 7.20
CA ARG A 94 5.54 5.46 8.62
C ARG A 94 5.84 6.92 8.94
N SER A 95 6.53 7.63 8.05
CA SER A 95 6.82 9.06 8.24
C SER A 95 5.55 9.89 8.25
N ILE A 96 4.63 9.65 7.32
CA ILE A 96 3.33 10.32 7.29
C ILE A 96 2.56 10.06 8.58
N HIS A 97 2.50 8.81 9.00
CA HIS A 97 1.79 8.41 10.21
C HIS A 97 2.36 9.12 11.45
N ARG A 98 3.67 9.08 11.63
CA ARG A 98 4.33 9.73 12.78
C ARG A 98 4.05 11.22 12.81
N GLN A 99 4.22 11.92 11.71
CA GLN A 99 4.05 13.37 11.68
C GLN A 99 2.60 13.79 11.91
N LYS A 100 1.63 12.99 11.47
CA LYS A 100 0.21 13.25 11.73
C LYS A 100 -0.15 13.02 13.19
N HIS A 101 0.47 12.07 13.86
CA HIS A 101 0.14 11.69 15.24
C HIS A 101 0.98 12.41 16.30
N ASP A 102 2.20 12.82 16.00
CA ASP A 102 3.08 13.54 16.95
C ASP A 102 2.45 14.84 17.45
N ARG A 103 1.58 15.46 16.67
CA ARG A 103 0.89 16.69 17.05
C ARG A 103 -0.22 16.47 18.07
N GLN A 104 -0.73 15.25 18.20
CA GLN A 104 -1.79 14.94 19.16
C GLN A 104 -1.27 14.85 20.59
N VAL A 105 0.02 14.78 20.77
CA VAL A 105 0.70 14.71 22.08
C VAL A 105 1.10 16.11 22.59
N ARG A 106 0.93 17.14 21.77
CA ARG A 106 1.22 18.54 22.14
C ARG A 106 -0.05 19.23 22.69
#